data_25b77a9b0bb263f44185a4a28f5601ff
#
_entry.id   25b77a9b0bb263f44185a4a28f5601ff
#
_cell.length_a   1.000
_cell.length_b   1.000
_cell.length_c   1.000
_cell.angle_alpha   90.00
_cell.angle_beta   90.00
_cell.angle_gamma   90.00
#
_symmetry.space_group_name_H-M   'P 1'
#
loop_
_entity.id
_entity.type
_entity.pdbx_description
1 polymer ?
#
loop_
_entity_poly.entity_id
_entity_poly.type
_entity_poly.pdbx_seq_one_letter_code
_entity_poly.pdbx_strand_id
1 'polypeptide(L)'
;LCANDTNAFPHSMFKWRSHSGDDVTAYFTRVSYQGEYDVGRVFECRNGNKQSSIADISFGMFGYGDGGSGSTTDMLERAEALKNIPGVPETVNSSAHEFFDEIGKKADEFPVYDGELYFENHRGTFTSQAFVKKNNRRGEFALRNAEILSSAAELMGKCDYDGAELERLWKILLVNQFHDILPGSSIHEVYENAREDYAELNRGLEKLINEKLNVLFSERDPEAFTVVNYLNVPYTGEVKIKLPEGYNSVEYADEQIPCAKLSDKTGDYISFVAEKIPSLSGRTYRFSKSEHPTQPCVKAEKNLLENNILRVEFDNNGEITSVFDKKNDREVLAAVGNTLCIYQDKPIHESAWNLEFDYRMTPYPLKTAESVEV
;
A
#
# COMPACT_ATOMS: atom_id res chain seq x y z
N LEU A 1 15.53 5.12 -9.34
CA LEU A 1 14.70 4.32 -10.25
C LEU A 1 15.61 3.59 -11.21
N CYS A 2 15.62 2.29 -11.16
CA CYS A 2 16.33 1.45 -12.14
C CYS A 2 15.31 1.03 -13.19
N ALA A 3 15.42 1.54 -14.40
CA ALA A 3 14.75 0.93 -15.55
C ALA A 3 15.32 -0.47 -15.72
N ASN A 4 14.46 -1.45 -15.98
CA ASN A 4 14.93 -2.80 -16.31
C ASN A 4 15.26 -2.89 -17.81
N ASP A 5 15.81 -4.04 -18.23
CA ASP A 5 16.22 -4.27 -19.62
C ASP A 5 15.05 -4.19 -20.63
N THR A 6 13.82 -4.30 -20.17
CA THR A 6 12.61 -4.27 -20.99
C THR A 6 11.99 -2.87 -21.12
N ASN A 7 12.44 -1.89 -20.32
CA ASN A 7 11.94 -0.52 -20.33
C ASN A 7 13.06 0.52 -20.39
N ALA A 8 13.46 0.90 -21.59
CA ALA A 8 14.43 1.96 -21.81
C ALA A 8 13.77 3.33 -21.65
N PHE A 9 13.75 3.86 -20.43
CA PHE A 9 13.17 5.18 -20.17
C PHE A 9 13.80 6.26 -21.06
N PRO A 10 12.99 7.09 -21.77
CA PRO A 10 13.49 7.93 -22.87
C PRO A 10 14.26 9.18 -22.42
N HIS A 11 14.18 9.57 -21.17
CA HIS A 11 14.71 10.84 -20.65
C HIS A 11 15.76 10.63 -19.57
N SER A 12 16.71 11.56 -19.48
CA SER A 12 17.60 11.73 -18.32
C SER A 12 17.12 12.89 -17.45
N MET A 13 16.74 14.00 -18.08
CA MET A 13 16.17 15.18 -17.42
C MET A 13 14.77 15.41 -17.99
N PHE A 14 13.79 15.62 -17.11
CA PHE A 14 12.40 15.81 -17.52
C PHE A 14 11.59 16.51 -16.42
N LYS A 15 10.43 17.02 -16.79
CA LYS A 15 9.41 17.43 -15.82
C LYS A 15 8.50 16.24 -15.57
N TRP A 16 8.46 15.77 -14.33
CA TRP A 16 7.53 14.72 -13.92
C TRP A 16 6.23 15.36 -13.46
N ARG A 17 5.17 15.09 -14.18
CA ARG A 17 3.85 15.68 -13.95
C ARG A 17 3.01 14.83 -13.03
N SER A 18 2.43 15.47 -12.01
CA SER A 18 1.45 14.86 -11.14
C SER A 18 0.07 14.78 -11.80
N HIS A 19 -0.81 13.98 -11.24
CA HIS A 19 -2.21 13.89 -11.68
C HIS A 19 -2.99 15.21 -11.57
N SER A 20 -2.61 16.11 -10.67
CA SER A 20 -3.16 17.46 -10.53
C SER A 20 -2.61 18.47 -11.56
N GLY A 21 -1.58 18.10 -12.31
CA GLY A 21 -0.96 18.96 -13.31
C GLY A 21 0.29 19.71 -12.84
N ASP A 22 0.68 19.55 -11.57
CA ASP A 22 1.91 20.14 -11.03
C ASP A 22 3.14 19.38 -11.50
N ASP A 23 4.23 20.09 -11.79
CA ASP A 23 5.47 19.50 -12.29
C ASP A 23 6.61 19.61 -11.28
N VAL A 24 7.48 18.59 -11.26
CA VAL A 24 8.79 18.65 -10.59
C VAL A 24 9.89 18.31 -11.58
N THR A 25 11.04 18.98 -11.48
CA THR A 25 12.22 18.62 -12.29
C THR A 25 12.81 17.32 -11.73
N ALA A 26 12.97 16.32 -12.59
CA ALA A 26 13.49 15.01 -12.25
C ALA A 26 14.73 14.68 -13.09
N TYR A 27 15.63 13.90 -12.49
CA TYR A 27 16.83 13.40 -13.12
C TYR A 27 16.97 11.89 -12.92
N PHE A 28 17.15 11.17 -14.02
CA PHE A 28 17.55 9.76 -14.01
C PHE A 28 19.07 9.66 -14.16
N THR A 29 19.74 9.28 -13.08
CA THR A 29 21.17 8.97 -13.18
C THR A 29 21.39 7.75 -14.08
N ARG A 30 22.47 7.78 -14.87
CA ARG A 30 22.84 6.68 -15.76
C ARG A 30 23.89 5.76 -15.16
N VAL A 31 24.43 6.13 -14.04
CA VAL A 31 25.37 5.32 -13.28
C VAL A 31 24.73 4.89 -11.97
N SER A 32 25.19 3.77 -11.43
CA SER A 32 24.79 3.30 -10.12
C SER A 32 25.04 4.36 -9.04
N TYR A 33 24.27 4.36 -7.97
CA TYR A 33 24.50 5.21 -6.79
C TYR A 33 25.76 4.82 -6.02
N GLN A 34 26.37 3.66 -6.33
CA GLN A 34 27.64 3.20 -5.79
C GLN A 34 28.66 2.97 -6.91
N GLY A 35 29.94 3.05 -6.60
CA GLY A 35 31.01 2.75 -7.51
C GLY A 35 32.23 3.65 -7.37
N GLU A 36 33.26 3.31 -8.14
CA GLU A 36 34.52 4.03 -8.19
C GLU A 36 34.35 5.39 -8.88
N TYR A 37 35.29 6.31 -8.60
CA TYR A 37 35.42 7.55 -9.35
C TYR A 37 36.56 7.40 -10.35
N ASP A 38 36.21 7.10 -11.60
CA ASP A 38 37.18 6.88 -12.68
C ASP A 38 36.75 7.52 -14.00
N VAL A 39 37.66 7.50 -15.00
CA VAL A 39 37.43 8.10 -16.33
C VAL A 39 36.23 7.44 -17.04
N GLY A 40 36.09 6.12 -16.93
CA GLY A 40 34.99 5.39 -17.56
C GLY A 40 33.62 5.88 -17.05
N ARG A 41 33.52 6.03 -15.74
CA ARG A 41 32.28 6.51 -15.09
C ARG A 41 31.93 7.95 -15.48
N VAL A 42 32.94 8.83 -15.60
CA VAL A 42 32.71 10.20 -16.06
C VAL A 42 32.13 10.23 -17.49
N PHE A 43 32.69 9.39 -18.38
CA PHE A 43 32.17 9.27 -19.73
C PHE A 43 30.78 8.60 -19.78
N GLU A 44 30.53 7.63 -18.93
CA GLU A 44 29.21 6.98 -18.82
C GLU A 44 28.13 7.99 -18.40
N CYS A 45 28.41 8.80 -17.39
CA CYS A 45 27.53 9.91 -16.95
C CYS A 45 27.21 10.87 -18.12
N ARG A 46 28.25 11.34 -18.80
CA ARG A 46 28.09 12.27 -19.91
C ARG A 46 27.35 11.67 -21.09
N ASN A 47 27.80 10.50 -21.56
CA ASN A 47 27.21 9.84 -22.74
C ASN A 47 25.78 9.34 -22.47
N GLY A 48 25.43 9.08 -21.21
CA GLY A 48 24.11 8.70 -20.80
C GLY A 48 23.10 9.86 -20.73
N ASN A 49 23.56 11.13 -20.83
CA ASN A 49 22.68 12.28 -20.79
C ASN A 49 21.91 12.45 -22.11
N LYS A 50 20.65 12.04 -22.12
CA LYS A 50 19.76 12.13 -23.29
C LYS A 50 19.28 13.55 -23.62
N GLN A 51 19.38 14.48 -22.69
CA GLN A 51 19.02 15.88 -22.84
C GLN A 51 20.25 16.81 -22.91
N SER A 52 21.42 16.29 -23.34
CA SER A 52 22.66 17.07 -23.45
C SER A 52 22.56 18.29 -24.35
N SER A 53 21.66 18.31 -25.34
CA SER A 53 21.40 19.49 -26.18
C SER A 53 20.69 20.62 -25.43
N ILE A 54 20.01 20.33 -24.34
CA ILE A 54 19.34 21.31 -23.47
C ILE A 54 20.29 21.70 -22.34
N ALA A 55 20.84 20.71 -21.61
CA ALA A 55 21.76 20.89 -20.52
C ALA A 55 22.89 19.86 -20.59
N ASP A 56 24.11 20.29 -21.02
CA ASP A 56 25.31 19.42 -21.10
C ASP A 56 25.98 19.30 -19.72
N ILE A 57 25.22 18.85 -18.76
CA ILE A 57 25.66 18.59 -17.37
C ILE A 57 25.05 17.25 -16.92
N SER A 58 25.78 16.51 -16.11
CA SER A 58 25.33 15.21 -15.56
C SER A 58 25.71 15.11 -14.10
N PHE A 59 24.91 14.41 -13.32
CA PHE A 59 25.17 14.14 -11.93
C PHE A 59 25.49 12.65 -11.75
N GLY A 60 26.61 12.35 -11.15
CA GLY A 60 27.07 11.02 -10.82
C GLY A 60 27.45 10.92 -9.35
N MET A 61 27.08 9.82 -8.71
CA MET A 61 27.42 9.51 -7.33
C MET A 61 28.61 8.55 -7.31
N PHE A 62 29.42 8.61 -6.26
CA PHE A 62 30.51 7.65 -6.03
C PHE A 62 30.64 7.33 -4.54
N GLY A 63 31.23 6.17 -4.25
CA GLY A 63 31.33 5.61 -2.91
C GLY A 63 30.87 4.16 -2.87
N TYR A 64 31.02 3.51 -1.72
CA TYR A 64 30.69 2.09 -1.57
C TYR A 64 29.19 1.77 -1.47
N GLY A 65 28.32 2.77 -1.24
CA GLY A 65 26.87 2.54 -1.20
C GLY A 65 26.46 1.39 -0.27
N ASP A 66 25.89 0.32 -0.84
CA ASP A 66 25.50 -0.89 -0.10
C ASP A 66 26.69 -1.64 0.54
N GLY A 67 27.92 -1.35 0.14
CA GLY A 67 29.12 -1.81 0.83
C GLY A 67 29.33 -1.23 2.23
N GLY A 68 28.41 -0.34 2.66
CA GLY A 68 28.34 0.20 4.03
C GLY A 68 29.33 1.31 4.32
N SER A 69 29.85 2.00 3.28
CA SER A 69 30.79 3.12 3.43
C SER A 69 30.53 4.23 2.41
N GLY A 70 31.04 5.41 2.70
CA GLY A 70 31.11 6.53 1.77
C GLY A 70 32.29 6.43 0.80
N SER A 71 32.79 7.58 0.35
CA SER A 71 33.98 7.66 -0.52
C SER A 71 35.26 7.37 0.25
N THR A 72 36.19 6.67 -0.40
CA THR A 72 37.55 6.44 0.15
C THR A 72 38.49 7.58 -0.19
N THR A 73 39.66 7.59 0.47
CA THR A 73 40.74 8.53 0.14
C THR A 73 41.15 8.42 -1.33
N ASP A 74 41.32 7.19 -1.84
CA ASP A 74 41.66 6.95 -3.25
C ASP A 74 40.64 7.53 -4.22
N MET A 75 39.34 7.38 -3.92
CA MET A 75 38.27 7.98 -4.74
C MET A 75 38.36 9.50 -4.76
N LEU A 76 38.65 10.12 -3.62
CA LEU A 76 38.79 11.57 -3.51
C LEU A 76 40.04 12.07 -4.25
N GLU A 77 41.17 11.36 -4.14
CA GLU A 77 42.42 11.69 -4.86
C GLU A 77 42.22 11.55 -6.38
N ARG A 78 41.51 10.51 -6.85
CA ARG A 78 41.13 10.35 -8.27
C ARG A 78 40.22 11.49 -8.72
N ALA A 79 39.26 11.91 -7.90
CA ALA A 79 38.36 13.02 -8.22
C ALA A 79 39.16 14.32 -8.44
N GLU A 80 40.19 14.59 -7.65
CA GLU A 80 41.08 15.74 -7.86
C GLU A 80 41.97 15.58 -9.10
N ALA A 81 42.52 14.38 -9.33
CA ALA A 81 43.35 14.12 -10.49
C ALA A 81 42.61 14.26 -11.83
N LEU A 82 41.33 13.82 -11.88
CA LEU A 82 40.50 13.87 -13.09
C LEU A 82 40.19 15.29 -13.55
N LYS A 83 40.17 16.28 -12.68
CA LYS A 83 39.96 17.69 -13.04
C LYS A 83 40.98 18.24 -14.05
N ASN A 84 42.15 17.65 -14.13
CA ASN A 84 43.27 18.14 -14.92
C ASN A 84 43.64 17.24 -16.11
N ILE A 85 42.85 16.22 -16.45
CA ILE A 85 43.17 15.29 -17.54
C ILE A 85 42.60 15.82 -18.86
N PRO A 86 43.46 16.14 -19.86
CA PRO A 86 42.97 16.59 -21.16
C PRO A 86 42.08 15.56 -21.83
N GLY A 87 40.93 16.00 -22.38
CA GLY A 87 40.00 15.13 -23.09
C GLY A 87 38.99 14.40 -22.21
N VAL A 88 39.12 14.48 -20.90
CA VAL A 88 38.07 14.05 -19.95
C VAL A 88 37.10 15.20 -19.72
N PRO A 89 35.77 14.95 -19.66
CA PRO A 89 34.82 16.00 -19.28
C PRO A 89 35.20 16.66 -17.95
N GLU A 90 34.98 17.96 -17.86
CA GLU A 90 35.24 18.70 -16.62
C GLU A 90 34.36 18.12 -15.49
N THR A 91 34.95 17.92 -14.33
CA THR A 91 34.27 17.39 -13.15
C THR A 91 34.42 18.34 -11.97
N VAL A 92 33.32 18.51 -11.22
CA VAL A 92 33.30 19.29 -9.98
C VAL A 92 32.66 18.46 -8.88
N ASN A 93 33.22 18.55 -7.67
CA ASN A 93 32.54 18.02 -6.50
C ASN A 93 31.41 18.97 -6.12
N SER A 94 30.19 18.45 -6.04
CA SER A 94 29.00 19.25 -5.83
C SER A 94 27.97 18.47 -4.99
N SER A 95 26.82 19.07 -4.80
CA SER A 95 25.67 18.45 -4.14
C SER A 95 24.51 18.25 -5.12
N ALA A 96 23.57 17.38 -4.75
CA ALA A 96 22.32 17.26 -5.51
C ALA A 96 21.58 18.61 -5.59
N HIS A 97 21.62 19.41 -4.53
CA HIS A 97 20.97 20.71 -4.50
C HIS A 97 21.53 21.65 -5.57
N GLU A 98 22.85 21.82 -5.62
CA GLU A 98 23.52 22.66 -6.63
C GLU A 98 23.27 22.17 -8.05
N PHE A 99 23.26 20.85 -8.26
CA PHE A 99 22.92 20.27 -9.56
C PHE A 99 21.48 20.61 -9.98
N PHE A 100 20.50 20.47 -9.07
CA PHE A 100 19.12 20.80 -9.39
C PHE A 100 18.88 22.31 -9.55
N ASP A 101 19.62 23.15 -8.83
CA ASP A 101 19.59 24.60 -9.03
C ASP A 101 20.09 24.98 -10.44
N GLU A 102 21.12 24.28 -10.93
CA GLU A 102 21.65 24.53 -12.27
C GLU A 102 20.70 24.06 -13.38
N ILE A 103 20.23 22.83 -13.33
CA ILE A 103 19.30 22.31 -14.35
C ILE A 103 17.92 22.98 -14.27
N GLY A 104 17.53 23.42 -13.08
CA GLY A 104 16.27 24.14 -12.84
C GLY A 104 16.15 25.44 -13.65
N LYS A 105 17.27 26.09 -13.99
CA LYS A 105 17.29 27.27 -14.86
C LYS A 105 16.75 26.99 -16.28
N LYS A 106 16.73 25.73 -16.67
CA LYS A 106 16.24 25.25 -17.98
C LYS A 106 15.02 24.31 -17.87
N ALA A 107 14.36 24.28 -16.72
CA ALA A 107 13.27 23.35 -16.45
C ALA A 107 12.15 23.40 -17.49
N ASP A 108 11.86 24.57 -18.04
CA ASP A 108 10.80 24.76 -19.05
C ASP A 108 11.12 24.16 -20.43
N GLU A 109 12.40 23.91 -20.70
CA GLU A 109 12.86 23.30 -21.95
C GLU A 109 12.81 21.76 -21.90
N PHE A 110 12.69 21.16 -20.71
CA PHE A 110 12.70 19.70 -20.57
C PHE A 110 11.38 19.07 -21.02
N PRO A 111 11.45 17.84 -21.58
CA PRO A 111 10.27 17.07 -21.90
C PRO A 111 9.43 16.80 -20.64
N VAL A 112 8.11 16.70 -20.81
CA VAL A 112 7.19 16.32 -19.74
C VAL A 112 6.95 14.82 -19.79
N TYR A 113 7.06 14.16 -18.66
CA TYR A 113 6.62 12.78 -18.45
C TYR A 113 5.41 12.79 -17.52
N ASP A 114 4.27 12.33 -18.04
CA ASP A 114 3.03 12.13 -17.31
C ASP A 114 2.80 10.63 -17.19
N GLY A 115 3.01 10.09 -16.01
CA GLY A 115 2.92 8.65 -15.76
C GLY A 115 3.58 8.22 -14.46
N GLU A 116 3.40 6.96 -14.13
CA GLU A 116 3.97 6.36 -12.92
C GLU A 116 5.45 6.04 -13.11
N LEU A 117 6.27 6.37 -12.12
CA LEU A 117 7.66 5.96 -11.99
C LEU A 117 7.79 5.01 -10.81
N TYR A 118 7.99 3.73 -11.09
CA TYR A 118 8.14 2.70 -10.07
C TYR A 118 9.43 1.90 -10.29
N PHE A 119 9.82 1.13 -9.27
CA PHE A 119 10.98 0.25 -9.37
C PHE A 119 10.63 -1.04 -10.12
N GLU A 120 10.95 -1.10 -11.38
CA GLU A 120 10.63 -2.25 -12.23
C GLU A 120 11.38 -3.51 -11.82
N ASN A 121 12.63 -3.37 -11.35
CA ASN A 121 13.43 -4.48 -10.80
C ASN A 121 12.87 -5.03 -9.47
N HIS A 122 11.87 -4.40 -8.88
CA HIS A 122 11.32 -4.76 -7.58
C HIS A 122 9.85 -5.20 -7.67
N ARG A 123 9.39 -5.62 -8.85
CA ARG A 123 8.00 -6.06 -9.06
C ARG A 123 7.60 -7.24 -8.18
N GLY A 124 8.51 -8.16 -7.90
CA GLY A 124 8.28 -9.30 -7.02
C GLY A 124 7.95 -8.91 -5.58
N THR A 125 8.41 -7.73 -5.13
CA THR A 125 8.23 -7.28 -3.75
C THR A 125 6.81 -6.80 -3.41
N PHE A 126 5.98 -6.51 -4.40
CA PHE A 126 4.62 -6.00 -4.14
C PHE A 126 3.72 -6.99 -3.41
N THR A 127 3.91 -8.28 -3.63
CA THR A 127 3.06 -9.34 -3.07
C THR A 127 3.80 -10.37 -2.25
N SER A 128 5.15 -10.43 -2.33
CA SER A 128 5.96 -11.35 -1.54
C SER A 128 5.69 -11.16 -0.05
N GLN A 129 5.56 -12.27 0.70
CA GLN A 129 5.27 -12.24 2.14
C GLN A 129 4.06 -11.35 2.47
N ALA A 130 2.93 -11.57 1.80
CA ALA A 130 1.72 -10.75 1.90
C ALA A 130 1.22 -10.53 3.35
N PHE A 131 1.52 -11.45 4.28
CA PHE A 131 1.16 -11.30 5.69
C PHE A 131 1.84 -10.08 6.34
N VAL A 132 3.10 -9.77 5.96
CA VAL A 132 3.83 -8.59 6.46
C VAL A 132 3.11 -7.33 6.03
N LYS A 133 2.80 -7.21 4.75
CA LYS A 133 2.08 -6.05 4.18
C LYS A 133 0.70 -5.87 4.82
N LYS A 134 -0.03 -6.96 5.01
CA LYS A 134 -1.34 -6.96 5.68
C LYS A 134 -1.25 -6.48 7.13
N ASN A 135 -0.29 -7.03 7.88
CA ASN A 135 -0.12 -6.65 9.29
C ASN A 135 0.46 -5.24 9.43
N ASN A 136 1.36 -4.82 8.53
CA ASN A 136 1.85 -3.45 8.51
C ASN A 136 0.69 -2.46 8.39
N ARG A 137 -0.16 -2.62 7.35
CA ARG A 137 -1.30 -1.72 7.15
C ARG A 137 -2.29 -1.73 8.31
N ARG A 138 -2.58 -2.90 8.88
CA ARG A 138 -3.44 -3.03 10.06
C ARG A 138 -2.82 -2.36 11.28
N GLY A 139 -1.52 -2.56 11.49
CA GLY A 139 -0.76 -1.96 12.59
C GLY A 139 -0.77 -0.43 12.53
N GLU A 140 -0.51 0.16 11.34
CA GLU A 140 -0.56 1.62 11.15
C GLU A 140 -1.91 2.21 11.54
N PHE A 141 -3.01 1.60 11.09
CA PHE A 141 -4.35 2.08 11.44
C PHE A 141 -4.69 1.86 12.92
N ALA A 142 -4.33 0.70 13.48
CA ALA A 142 -4.62 0.40 14.88
C ALA A 142 -3.82 1.29 15.84
N LEU A 143 -2.54 1.57 15.54
CA LEU A 143 -1.71 2.53 16.30
C LEU A 143 -2.33 3.92 16.28
N ARG A 144 -2.67 4.43 15.09
CA ARG A 144 -3.34 5.72 14.95
C ARG A 144 -4.66 5.77 15.76
N ASN A 145 -5.45 4.72 15.71
CA ASN A 145 -6.70 4.65 16.46
C ASN A 145 -6.44 4.64 17.97
N ALA A 146 -5.41 3.91 18.44
CA ALA A 146 -5.00 3.89 19.84
C ALA A 146 -4.53 5.27 20.32
N GLU A 147 -3.75 6.01 19.50
CA GLU A 147 -3.35 7.39 19.81
C GLU A 147 -4.55 8.33 19.94
N ILE A 148 -5.52 8.24 19.00
CA ILE A 148 -6.75 9.03 19.05
C ILE A 148 -7.53 8.76 20.34
N LEU A 149 -7.70 7.48 20.71
CA LEU A 149 -8.44 7.09 21.90
C LEU A 149 -7.71 7.50 23.19
N SER A 150 -6.38 7.32 23.26
CA SER A 150 -5.55 7.73 24.39
C SER A 150 -5.60 9.25 24.60
N SER A 151 -5.46 10.03 23.49
CA SER A 151 -5.57 11.47 23.53
C SER A 151 -6.96 11.95 23.96
N ALA A 152 -8.02 11.30 23.45
CA ALA A 152 -9.40 11.63 23.83
C ALA A 152 -9.64 11.35 25.32
N ALA A 153 -9.14 10.21 25.84
CA ALA A 153 -9.30 9.84 27.23
C ALA A 153 -8.56 10.81 28.18
N GLU A 154 -7.36 11.25 27.82
CA GLU A 154 -6.60 12.26 28.55
C GLU A 154 -7.29 13.62 28.54
N LEU A 155 -7.69 14.12 27.36
CA LEU A 155 -8.41 15.40 27.24
C LEU A 155 -9.72 15.44 28.02
N MET A 156 -10.39 14.30 28.17
CA MET A 156 -11.60 14.15 28.98
C MET A 156 -11.30 13.93 30.47
N GLY A 157 -10.05 13.93 30.89
CA GLY A 157 -9.62 13.71 32.28
C GLY A 157 -9.95 12.31 32.81
N LYS A 158 -10.04 11.31 31.92
CA LYS A 158 -10.40 9.92 32.29
C LYS A 158 -9.18 9.08 32.68
N CYS A 159 -8.05 9.25 32.00
CA CYS A 159 -6.76 8.59 32.31
C CYS A 159 -5.62 9.32 31.56
N ASP A 160 -4.40 9.02 31.95
CA ASP A 160 -3.19 9.56 31.30
C ASP A 160 -3.00 8.98 29.89
N TYR A 161 -2.24 9.70 29.06
CA TYR A 161 -1.84 9.26 27.72
C TYR A 161 -0.80 8.13 27.78
N ASP A 162 -0.98 7.09 27.00
CA ASP A 162 -0.16 5.87 27.04
C ASP A 162 1.15 5.97 26.24
N GLY A 163 1.86 7.09 26.34
CA GLY A 163 3.02 7.42 25.49
C GLY A 163 4.09 6.32 25.44
N ALA A 164 4.45 5.73 26.59
CA ALA A 164 5.49 4.70 26.65
C ALA A 164 5.08 3.41 25.93
N GLU A 165 3.84 2.96 26.09
CA GLU A 165 3.35 1.75 25.41
C GLU A 165 3.15 2.00 23.92
N LEU A 166 2.61 3.14 23.52
CA LEU A 166 2.48 3.54 22.10
C LEU A 166 3.85 3.60 21.43
N GLU A 167 4.85 4.22 22.06
CA GLU A 167 6.22 4.26 21.53
C GLU A 167 6.81 2.85 21.35
N ARG A 168 6.58 1.95 22.31
CA ARG A 168 7.04 0.56 22.23
C ARG A 168 6.39 -0.15 21.04
N LEU A 169 5.09 -0.03 20.88
CA LEU A 169 4.32 -0.65 19.78
C LEU A 169 4.69 -0.07 18.43
N TRP A 170 4.91 1.25 18.33
CA TRP A 170 5.44 1.88 17.12
C TRP A 170 6.81 1.34 16.74
N LYS A 171 7.71 1.16 17.68
CA LYS A 171 9.05 0.59 17.40
C LYS A 171 8.96 -0.82 16.81
N ILE A 172 8.06 -1.67 17.29
CA ILE A 172 7.83 -3.01 16.71
C ILE A 172 7.38 -2.88 15.25
N LEU A 173 6.40 -2.01 14.96
CA LEU A 173 5.93 -1.81 13.60
C LEU A 173 7.05 -1.28 12.68
N LEU A 174 7.79 -0.25 13.13
CA LEU A 174 8.82 0.43 12.34
C LEU A 174 10.00 -0.48 12.00
N VAL A 175 10.40 -1.39 12.91
CA VAL A 175 11.41 -2.42 12.60
C VAL A 175 10.94 -3.30 11.44
N ASN A 176 9.67 -3.70 11.43
CA ASN A 176 9.11 -4.53 10.38
C ASN A 176 8.82 -3.77 9.07
N GLN A 177 8.97 -2.43 9.05
CA GLN A 177 8.96 -1.61 7.83
C GLN A 177 10.33 -1.51 7.16
N PHE A 178 11.37 -2.16 7.73
CA PHE A 178 12.69 -2.17 7.12
C PHE A 178 12.63 -2.65 5.67
N HIS A 179 13.49 -2.07 4.80
CA HIS A 179 13.39 -2.20 3.35
C HIS A 179 13.62 -3.61 2.79
N ASP A 180 14.04 -4.58 3.62
CA ASP A 180 14.12 -5.99 3.27
C ASP A 180 13.11 -6.87 4.01
N ILE A 181 12.41 -6.35 5.03
CA ILE A 181 11.34 -7.08 5.73
C ILE A 181 10.00 -6.82 5.03
N LEU A 182 9.59 -5.55 4.92
CA LEU A 182 8.33 -5.17 4.29
C LEU A 182 8.21 -5.64 2.82
N PRO A 183 9.25 -5.54 1.99
CA PRO A 183 9.23 -6.05 0.61
C PRO A 183 9.11 -7.57 0.48
N GLY A 184 9.53 -8.32 1.48
CA GLY A 184 9.48 -9.78 1.42
C GLY A 184 10.77 -10.44 0.95
N SER A 185 11.88 -9.71 0.90
CA SER A 185 13.16 -10.12 0.31
C SER A 185 14.19 -10.66 1.31
N SER A 186 13.86 -10.71 2.60
CA SER A 186 14.71 -11.26 3.66
C SER A 186 14.72 -12.79 3.69
N ILE A 187 15.59 -13.36 4.50
CA ILE A 187 15.67 -14.80 4.75
C ILE A 187 14.50 -15.30 5.60
N HIS A 188 14.30 -16.61 5.64
CA HIS A 188 13.14 -17.24 6.31
C HIS A 188 13.02 -16.88 7.79
N GLU A 189 14.11 -16.90 8.51
CA GLU A 189 14.18 -16.62 9.96
C GLU A 189 13.66 -15.21 10.31
N VAL A 190 13.91 -14.25 9.44
CA VAL A 190 13.37 -12.88 9.62
C VAL A 190 11.85 -12.87 9.60
N TYR A 191 11.22 -13.73 8.78
CA TYR A 191 9.76 -13.80 8.72
C TYR A 191 9.16 -14.63 9.85
N GLU A 192 9.90 -15.53 10.48
CA GLU A 192 9.50 -16.14 11.75
C GLU A 192 9.46 -15.07 12.84
N ASN A 193 10.52 -14.27 13.00
CA ASN A 193 10.57 -13.15 13.95
C ASN A 193 9.45 -12.12 13.66
N ALA A 194 9.23 -11.76 12.38
CA ALA A 194 8.18 -10.84 12.01
C ALA A 194 6.77 -11.33 12.41
N ARG A 195 6.52 -12.65 12.38
CA ARG A 195 5.24 -13.22 12.87
C ARG A 195 5.07 -13.02 14.37
N GLU A 196 6.13 -13.21 15.14
CA GLU A 196 6.13 -13.00 16.58
C GLU A 196 5.92 -11.52 16.92
N ASP A 197 6.65 -10.62 16.25
CA ASP A 197 6.55 -9.17 16.38
C ASP A 197 5.13 -8.69 16.12
N TYR A 198 4.54 -9.10 14.98
CA TYR A 198 3.17 -8.72 14.67
C TYR A 198 2.13 -9.35 15.60
N ALA A 199 2.38 -10.54 16.14
CA ALA A 199 1.50 -11.13 17.14
C ALA A 199 1.56 -10.33 18.46
N GLU A 200 2.74 -9.86 18.87
CA GLU A 200 2.91 -8.99 20.03
C GLU A 200 2.24 -7.63 19.80
N LEU A 201 2.51 -6.99 18.67
CA LEU A 201 1.91 -5.71 18.28
C LEU A 201 0.38 -5.78 18.33
N ASN A 202 -0.21 -6.79 17.69
CA ASN A 202 -1.65 -6.94 17.62
C ASN A 202 -2.27 -7.15 19.02
N ARG A 203 -1.66 -7.98 19.88
CA ARG A 203 -2.13 -8.17 21.28
C ARG A 203 -2.04 -6.88 22.09
N GLY A 204 -0.93 -6.13 21.96
CA GLY A 204 -0.75 -4.85 22.66
C GLY A 204 -1.78 -3.82 22.23
N LEU A 205 -2.00 -3.69 20.93
CA LEU A 205 -3.00 -2.77 20.37
C LEU A 205 -4.44 -3.15 20.73
N GLU A 206 -4.79 -4.43 20.64
CA GLU A 206 -6.11 -4.91 21.05
C GLU A 206 -6.41 -4.59 22.51
N LYS A 207 -5.44 -4.86 23.39
CA LYS A 207 -5.54 -4.53 24.81
C LYS A 207 -5.74 -3.03 25.02
N LEU A 208 -4.85 -2.20 24.47
CA LEU A 208 -4.86 -0.75 24.65
C LEU A 208 -6.15 -0.12 24.11
N ILE A 209 -6.56 -0.49 22.90
CA ILE A 209 -7.80 0.02 22.28
C ILE A 209 -9.01 -0.36 23.14
N ASN A 210 -9.11 -1.63 23.58
CA ASN A 210 -10.23 -2.08 24.41
C ASN A 210 -10.27 -1.37 25.77
N GLU A 211 -9.11 -1.15 26.41
CA GLU A 211 -9.02 -0.38 27.66
C GLU A 211 -9.54 1.05 27.46
N LYS A 212 -9.09 1.74 26.41
CA LYS A 212 -9.55 3.12 26.15
C LYS A 212 -11.02 3.21 25.74
N LEU A 213 -11.52 2.29 24.93
CA LEU A 213 -12.94 2.21 24.62
C LEU A 213 -13.79 2.00 25.88
N ASN A 214 -13.34 1.13 26.80
CA ASN A 214 -14.03 0.91 28.07
C ASN A 214 -14.03 2.16 28.99
N VAL A 215 -12.97 2.95 28.96
CA VAL A 215 -12.86 4.20 29.72
C VAL A 215 -13.73 5.30 29.13
N LEU A 216 -13.76 5.42 27.81
CA LEU A 216 -14.52 6.45 27.09
C LEU A 216 -16.02 6.16 27.05
N PHE A 217 -16.39 4.89 26.92
CA PHE A 217 -17.79 4.43 26.77
C PHE A 217 -18.15 3.49 27.92
N SER A 218 -18.07 4.01 29.17
CA SER A 218 -18.21 3.24 30.40
C SER A 218 -19.64 2.78 30.74
N GLU A 219 -20.66 3.35 30.10
CA GLU A 219 -22.02 2.88 30.28
C GLU A 219 -22.22 1.58 29.49
N ARG A 220 -22.21 0.46 30.22
CA ARG A 220 -22.39 -0.88 29.63
C ARG A 220 -23.86 -1.28 29.70
N ASP A 221 -24.57 -1.01 28.64
CA ASP A 221 -25.80 -1.73 28.35
C ASP A 221 -25.43 -3.02 27.59
N PRO A 222 -25.71 -4.22 28.12
CA PRO A 222 -25.37 -5.47 27.44
C PRO A 222 -26.12 -5.66 26.11
N GLU A 223 -27.17 -4.88 25.89
CA GLU A 223 -27.96 -4.87 24.65
C GLU A 223 -27.50 -3.81 23.65
N ALA A 224 -26.48 -3.00 24.00
CA ALA A 224 -26.00 -1.91 23.18
C ALA A 224 -24.52 -2.09 22.78
N PHE A 225 -24.17 -1.48 21.65
CA PHE A 225 -22.78 -1.37 21.19
C PHE A 225 -22.54 -0.03 20.50
N THR A 226 -21.32 0.46 20.55
CA THR A 226 -20.94 1.73 19.94
C THR A 226 -20.02 1.50 18.74
N VAL A 227 -20.41 2.08 17.60
CA VAL A 227 -19.54 2.16 16.42
C VAL A 227 -18.78 3.47 16.49
N VAL A 228 -17.46 3.40 16.49
CA VAL A 228 -16.55 4.55 16.62
C VAL A 228 -15.99 4.92 15.25
N ASN A 229 -16.13 6.18 14.88
CA ASN A 229 -15.53 6.75 13.68
C ASN A 229 -14.20 7.44 14.03
N TYR A 230 -13.09 6.88 13.61
CA TYR A 230 -11.74 7.44 13.80
C TYR A 230 -11.30 8.40 12.68
N LEU A 231 -12.16 8.65 11.69
CA LEU A 231 -11.85 9.54 10.58
C LEU A 231 -12.18 11.00 10.94
N ASN A 232 -11.49 11.92 10.27
CA ASN A 232 -11.76 13.36 10.36
C ASN A 232 -12.94 13.84 9.49
N VAL A 233 -13.67 12.89 8.90
CA VAL A 233 -14.87 13.11 8.07
C VAL A 233 -16.01 12.21 8.57
N PRO A 234 -17.29 12.55 8.31
CA PRO A 234 -18.40 11.68 8.64
C PRO A 234 -18.27 10.32 7.94
N TYR A 235 -18.56 9.25 8.66
CA TYR A 235 -18.53 7.88 8.14
C TYR A 235 -19.92 7.40 7.77
N THR A 236 -20.05 6.84 6.57
CA THR A 236 -21.18 6.03 6.15
C THR A 236 -20.63 4.76 5.52
N GLY A 237 -21.00 3.61 6.06
CA GLY A 237 -20.51 2.34 5.57
C GLY A 237 -21.00 1.13 6.33
N GLU A 238 -20.64 -0.04 5.82
CA GLU A 238 -21.01 -1.32 6.42
C GLU A 238 -20.33 -1.53 7.77
N VAL A 239 -21.14 -2.02 8.72
CA VAL A 239 -20.68 -2.51 10.03
C VAL A 239 -21.11 -3.96 10.16
N LYS A 240 -20.12 -4.87 10.35
CA LYS A 240 -20.37 -6.27 10.69
C LYS A 240 -19.99 -6.50 12.15
N ILE A 241 -20.94 -6.96 12.96
CA ILE A 241 -20.73 -7.22 14.38
C ILE A 241 -21.26 -8.62 14.73
N LYS A 242 -20.62 -9.28 15.71
CA LYS A 242 -21.09 -10.56 16.23
C LYS A 242 -22.48 -10.42 16.84
N LEU A 243 -23.41 -11.24 16.42
CA LEU A 243 -24.79 -11.23 16.90
C LEU A 243 -24.87 -12.06 18.21
N PRO A 244 -25.29 -11.45 19.34
CA PRO A 244 -25.54 -12.20 20.56
C PRO A 244 -26.73 -13.14 20.40
N GLU A 245 -26.72 -14.22 21.16
CA GLU A 245 -27.81 -15.20 21.15
C GLU A 245 -29.15 -14.57 21.54
N GLY A 246 -30.20 -14.90 20.80
CA GLY A 246 -31.57 -14.40 21.03
C GLY A 246 -31.87 -13.04 20.44
N TYR A 247 -30.92 -12.40 19.73
CA TYR A 247 -31.16 -11.15 19.01
C TYR A 247 -31.29 -11.40 17.50
N ASN A 248 -31.99 -10.48 16.82
CA ASN A 248 -32.35 -10.66 15.41
C ASN A 248 -32.09 -9.44 14.53
N SER A 249 -32.00 -8.24 15.11
CA SER A 249 -31.86 -7.00 14.36
C SER A 249 -31.11 -5.94 15.19
N VAL A 250 -30.94 -4.76 14.61
CA VAL A 250 -30.29 -3.58 15.21
C VAL A 250 -31.24 -2.39 15.15
N GLU A 251 -31.21 -1.58 16.20
CA GLU A 251 -31.98 -0.35 16.34
C GLU A 251 -31.09 0.86 16.62
N TYR A 252 -31.54 2.03 16.15
CA TYR A 252 -30.97 3.32 16.50
C TYR A 252 -32.06 4.32 16.69
N ALA A 253 -32.07 5.05 17.83
CA ALA A 253 -33.10 6.02 18.19
C ALA A 253 -34.55 5.45 18.15
N ASP A 254 -34.69 4.22 18.67
CA ASP A 254 -35.96 3.45 18.70
C ASP A 254 -36.53 3.07 17.31
N GLU A 255 -35.71 3.22 16.26
CA GLU A 255 -36.07 2.79 14.92
C GLU A 255 -35.22 1.59 14.51
N GLN A 256 -35.88 0.60 13.90
CA GLN A 256 -35.15 -0.56 13.33
C GLN A 256 -34.37 -0.16 12.09
N ILE A 257 -33.12 -0.63 12.02
CA ILE A 257 -32.24 -0.38 10.88
C ILE A 257 -32.25 -1.61 9.95
N PRO A 258 -32.29 -1.39 8.62
CA PRO A 258 -32.12 -2.47 7.67
C PRO A 258 -30.81 -3.21 7.90
N CYS A 259 -30.87 -4.53 8.10
CA CYS A 259 -29.73 -5.34 8.42
C CYS A 259 -29.85 -6.74 7.83
N ALA A 260 -28.71 -7.42 7.65
CA ALA A 260 -28.62 -8.80 7.18
C ALA A 260 -27.98 -9.69 8.24
N LYS A 261 -28.54 -10.87 8.47
CA LYS A 261 -27.91 -11.90 9.28
C LYS A 261 -26.94 -12.69 8.41
N LEU A 262 -25.76 -12.95 8.92
CA LEU A 262 -24.69 -13.68 8.29
C LEU A 262 -24.20 -14.77 9.24
N SER A 263 -23.92 -15.94 8.74
CA SER A 263 -23.32 -17.03 9.54
C SER A 263 -22.07 -17.54 8.84
N ASP A 264 -21.03 -17.77 9.62
CA ASP A 264 -19.81 -18.39 9.15
C ASP A 264 -19.26 -19.38 10.21
N LYS A 265 -18.10 -19.98 9.96
CA LYS A 265 -17.46 -20.96 10.86
C LYS A 265 -17.12 -20.38 12.26
N THR A 266 -17.17 -19.06 12.43
CA THR A 266 -16.82 -18.35 13.67
C THR A 266 -18.05 -17.86 14.43
N GLY A 267 -19.26 -18.00 13.86
CA GLY A 267 -20.54 -17.69 14.52
C GLY A 267 -21.49 -16.88 13.67
N ASP A 268 -22.49 -16.35 14.34
CA ASP A 268 -23.52 -15.50 13.73
C ASP A 268 -23.17 -14.02 13.86
N TYR A 269 -23.46 -13.27 12.81
CA TYR A 269 -23.17 -11.84 12.70
C TYR A 269 -24.40 -11.12 12.17
N ILE A 270 -24.43 -9.83 12.42
CA ILE A 270 -25.35 -8.90 11.78
C ILE A 270 -24.55 -7.84 11.02
N SER A 271 -24.95 -7.56 9.79
CA SER A 271 -24.40 -6.52 8.94
C SER A 271 -25.45 -5.46 8.66
N PHE A 272 -25.08 -4.20 8.79
CA PHE A 272 -25.95 -3.05 8.51
C PHE A 272 -25.11 -1.87 8.03
N VAL A 273 -25.77 -0.86 7.43
CA VAL A 273 -25.09 0.39 7.06
C VAL A 273 -25.24 1.39 8.18
N ALA A 274 -24.12 1.77 8.78
CA ALA A 274 -24.07 2.90 9.71
C ALA A 274 -23.99 4.20 8.91
N GLU A 275 -24.95 5.10 9.07
CA GLU A 275 -25.03 6.32 8.28
C GLU A 275 -24.53 7.54 9.06
N LYS A 276 -23.68 8.36 8.43
CA LYS A 276 -23.29 9.69 8.89
C LYS A 276 -22.84 9.75 10.37
N ILE A 277 -22.02 8.79 10.81
CA ILE A 277 -21.37 8.91 12.12
C ILE A 277 -20.43 10.12 12.06
N PRO A 278 -20.56 11.13 12.92
CA PRO A 278 -19.72 12.33 12.86
C PRO A 278 -18.22 11.98 12.96
N SER A 279 -17.35 12.89 12.50
CA SER A 279 -15.90 12.72 12.62
C SER A 279 -15.47 12.60 14.09
N LEU A 280 -14.48 11.74 14.36
CA LEU A 280 -13.88 11.52 15.68
C LEU A 280 -14.94 11.34 16.79
N SER A 281 -15.97 10.54 16.54
CA SER A 281 -17.08 10.32 17.47
C SER A 281 -17.58 8.88 17.42
N GLY A 282 -18.50 8.56 18.33
CA GLY A 282 -19.18 7.27 18.35
C GLY A 282 -20.70 7.42 18.21
N ARG A 283 -21.33 6.36 17.72
CA ARG A 283 -22.78 6.22 17.71
C ARG A 283 -23.17 4.89 18.33
N THR A 284 -24.06 4.95 19.34
CA THR A 284 -24.53 3.75 20.04
C THR A 284 -25.79 3.21 19.37
N TYR A 285 -25.76 1.93 19.10
CA TYR A 285 -26.84 1.12 18.56
C TYR A 285 -27.27 0.08 19.59
N ARG A 286 -28.46 -0.48 19.43
CA ARG A 286 -28.98 -1.54 20.30
C ARG A 286 -29.28 -2.81 19.49
N PHE A 287 -29.03 -3.97 20.08
CA PHE A 287 -29.55 -5.21 19.55
C PHE A 287 -31.04 -5.33 19.84
N SER A 288 -31.82 -5.82 18.89
CA SER A 288 -33.25 -6.03 19.03
C SER A 288 -33.62 -7.49 18.80
N LYS A 289 -34.62 -7.98 19.55
CA LYS A 289 -35.18 -9.32 19.39
C LYS A 289 -36.25 -9.38 18.30
N SER A 290 -36.68 -8.24 17.85
CA SER A 290 -37.66 -8.13 16.77
C SER A 290 -37.05 -8.60 15.46
N GLU A 291 -37.77 -9.37 14.66
CA GLU A 291 -37.36 -9.67 13.30
C GLU A 291 -37.58 -8.44 12.42
N HIS A 292 -36.55 -8.04 11.71
CA HIS A 292 -36.69 -7.05 10.66
C HIS A 292 -36.90 -7.79 9.32
N PRO A 293 -38.00 -7.57 8.61
CA PRO A 293 -38.17 -8.15 7.29
C PRO A 293 -37.17 -7.50 6.33
N THR A 294 -36.00 -8.11 6.18
CA THR A 294 -35.06 -7.77 5.12
C THR A 294 -35.68 -8.14 3.80
N GLN A 295 -36.07 -7.16 3.00
CA GLN A 295 -36.25 -7.44 1.58
C GLN A 295 -34.86 -7.67 1.00
N PRO A 296 -34.61 -8.83 0.39
CA PRO A 296 -33.34 -9.10 -0.24
C PRO A 296 -33.13 -8.05 -1.33
N CYS A 297 -32.15 -7.19 -1.15
CA CYS A 297 -31.75 -6.21 -2.16
C CYS A 297 -30.85 -6.80 -3.25
N VAL A 298 -30.43 -8.06 -3.07
CA VAL A 298 -29.58 -8.80 -4.01
C VAL A 298 -30.26 -10.13 -4.33
N LYS A 299 -30.44 -10.38 -5.62
CA LYS A 299 -30.78 -11.72 -6.14
C LYS A 299 -29.47 -12.51 -6.30
N ALA A 300 -29.38 -13.66 -5.63
CA ALA A 300 -28.23 -14.55 -5.71
C ALA A 300 -28.68 -15.91 -6.23
N GLU A 301 -28.11 -16.35 -7.34
CA GLU A 301 -28.28 -17.66 -7.96
C GLU A 301 -26.89 -18.21 -8.30
N LYS A 302 -26.78 -19.48 -8.62
CA LYS A 302 -25.49 -20.14 -8.89
C LYS A 302 -24.59 -19.36 -9.85
N ASN A 303 -25.15 -18.76 -10.88
CA ASN A 303 -24.41 -18.08 -11.94
C ASN A 303 -24.78 -16.59 -12.05
N LEU A 304 -25.46 -16.02 -11.04
CA LEU A 304 -25.98 -14.66 -11.10
C LEU A 304 -25.97 -13.99 -9.73
N LEU A 305 -25.39 -12.79 -9.66
CA LEU A 305 -25.62 -11.84 -8.59
C LEU A 305 -26.21 -10.56 -9.19
N GLU A 306 -27.36 -10.12 -8.67
CA GLU A 306 -28.05 -8.97 -9.27
C GLU A 306 -28.70 -8.09 -8.19
N ASN A 307 -28.53 -6.80 -8.32
CA ASN A 307 -29.25 -5.79 -7.57
C ASN A 307 -29.80 -4.69 -8.51
N ASN A 308 -30.25 -3.59 -7.97
CA ASN A 308 -30.78 -2.46 -8.76
C ASN A 308 -29.68 -1.67 -9.54
N ILE A 309 -28.40 -1.92 -9.28
CA ILE A 309 -27.27 -1.19 -9.88
C ILE A 309 -26.50 -2.08 -10.85
N LEU A 310 -26.18 -3.30 -10.45
CA LEU A 310 -25.33 -4.23 -11.20
C LEU A 310 -26.02 -5.58 -11.43
N ARG A 311 -25.70 -6.19 -12.56
CA ARG A 311 -25.92 -7.59 -12.85
C ARG A 311 -24.60 -8.26 -13.17
N VAL A 312 -24.21 -9.26 -12.40
CA VAL A 312 -22.95 -10.00 -12.54
C VAL A 312 -23.25 -11.45 -12.86
N GLU A 313 -22.73 -11.94 -13.98
CA GLU A 313 -22.90 -13.32 -14.42
C GLU A 313 -21.58 -14.10 -14.32
N PHE A 314 -21.68 -15.37 -13.96
CA PHE A 314 -20.55 -16.28 -13.79
C PHE A 314 -20.73 -17.51 -14.64
N ASP A 315 -19.62 -18.10 -15.05
CA ASP A 315 -19.61 -19.43 -15.64
C ASP A 315 -19.55 -20.54 -14.57
N ASN A 316 -19.46 -21.80 -15.03
CA ASN A 316 -19.37 -22.96 -14.13
C ASN A 316 -17.99 -23.07 -13.41
N ASN A 317 -16.99 -22.29 -13.77
CA ASN A 317 -15.67 -22.23 -13.14
C ASN A 317 -15.58 -21.10 -12.13
N GLY A 318 -16.61 -20.25 -12.00
CA GLY A 318 -16.61 -19.05 -11.17
C GLY A 318 -15.90 -17.86 -11.83
N GLU A 319 -15.64 -17.92 -13.13
CA GLU A 319 -15.15 -16.79 -13.90
C GLU A 319 -16.30 -15.83 -14.19
N ILE A 320 -16.01 -14.52 -14.16
CA ILE A 320 -17.01 -13.49 -14.39
C ILE A 320 -17.15 -13.27 -15.89
N THR A 321 -18.29 -13.62 -16.44
CA THR A 321 -18.57 -13.52 -17.89
C THR A 321 -19.22 -12.21 -18.29
N SER A 322 -19.90 -11.52 -17.35
CA SER A 322 -20.52 -10.21 -17.57
C SER A 322 -20.60 -9.43 -16.26
N VAL A 323 -20.34 -8.13 -16.34
CA VAL A 323 -20.67 -7.14 -15.30
C VAL A 323 -21.43 -6.02 -15.98
N PHE A 324 -22.75 -6.06 -15.91
CA PHE A 324 -23.61 -5.07 -16.54
C PHE A 324 -23.99 -3.95 -15.56
N ASP A 325 -23.56 -2.72 -15.87
CA ASP A 325 -23.91 -1.51 -15.14
C ASP A 325 -25.28 -0.99 -15.63
N LYS A 326 -26.32 -1.27 -14.86
CA LYS A 326 -27.70 -0.90 -15.19
C LYS A 326 -27.95 0.60 -15.23
N LYS A 327 -27.20 1.36 -14.42
CA LYS A 327 -27.34 2.82 -14.35
C LYS A 327 -26.82 3.49 -15.62
N ASN A 328 -25.73 2.98 -16.17
CA ASN A 328 -25.07 3.53 -17.35
C ASN A 328 -25.36 2.73 -18.61
N ASP A 329 -26.20 1.70 -18.54
CA ASP A 329 -26.62 0.82 -19.62
C ASP A 329 -25.42 0.29 -20.44
N ARG A 330 -24.43 -0.31 -19.74
CA ARG A 330 -23.20 -0.78 -20.39
C ARG A 330 -22.64 -2.03 -19.78
N GLU A 331 -21.97 -2.84 -20.62
CA GLU A 331 -21.06 -3.89 -20.17
C GLU A 331 -19.74 -3.24 -19.71
N VAL A 332 -19.26 -3.66 -18.52
CA VAL A 332 -18.02 -3.17 -17.93
C VAL A 332 -16.82 -3.97 -18.38
N LEU A 333 -16.98 -5.27 -18.63
CA LEU A 333 -15.89 -6.17 -18.98
C LEU A 333 -15.63 -6.16 -20.49
N ALA A 334 -14.36 -6.06 -20.88
CA ALA A 334 -13.92 -6.26 -22.26
C ALA A 334 -13.64 -7.75 -22.58
N ALA A 335 -13.45 -8.57 -21.57
CA ALA A 335 -13.20 -10.01 -21.66
C ALA A 335 -13.61 -10.68 -20.32
N VAL A 336 -13.54 -12.00 -20.25
CA VAL A 336 -13.81 -12.76 -19.03
C VAL A 336 -12.90 -12.30 -17.89
N GLY A 337 -13.48 -12.00 -16.73
CA GLY A 337 -12.82 -11.56 -15.52
C GLY A 337 -12.68 -12.69 -14.48
N ASN A 338 -11.92 -12.41 -13.41
CA ASN A 338 -11.64 -13.36 -12.34
C ASN A 338 -11.01 -14.69 -12.82
N THR A 339 -10.28 -14.64 -13.92
CA THR A 339 -9.53 -15.81 -14.43
C THR A 339 -8.26 -15.96 -13.59
N LEU A 340 -8.16 -17.09 -12.89
CA LEU A 340 -6.97 -17.42 -12.11
C LEU A 340 -5.87 -17.96 -13.03
N CYS A 341 -4.67 -17.39 -12.93
CA CYS A 341 -3.51 -17.82 -13.69
C CYS A 341 -2.36 -18.16 -12.74
N ILE A 342 -1.66 -19.25 -13.03
CA ILE A 342 -0.43 -19.63 -12.34
C ILE A 342 0.70 -19.67 -13.38
N TYR A 343 1.82 -19.06 -13.04
CA TYR A 343 2.99 -18.98 -13.92
C TYR A 343 4.23 -19.49 -13.19
N GLN A 344 5.20 -20.00 -13.95
CA GLN A 344 6.52 -20.28 -13.40
C GLN A 344 7.29 -18.97 -13.26
N ASP A 345 7.67 -18.64 -12.03
CA ASP A 345 8.57 -17.53 -11.73
C ASP A 345 9.98 -18.05 -11.51
N LYS A 346 10.90 -17.67 -12.41
CA LYS A 346 12.33 -18.01 -12.36
C LYS A 346 13.15 -16.83 -12.82
N PRO A 347 13.26 -15.77 -12.03
CA PRO A 347 14.06 -14.62 -12.39
C PRO A 347 15.54 -15.02 -12.51
N ILE A 348 16.22 -14.47 -13.52
CA ILE A 348 17.65 -14.69 -13.79
C ILE A 348 18.49 -13.87 -12.82
N HIS A 349 18.00 -12.67 -12.48
CA HIS A 349 18.68 -11.72 -11.60
C HIS A 349 17.77 -11.35 -10.42
N GLU A 350 18.38 -11.18 -9.24
CA GLU A 350 17.74 -10.63 -8.06
C GLU A 350 16.41 -11.31 -7.70
N SER A 351 16.43 -12.64 -7.57
CA SER A 351 15.24 -13.48 -7.41
C SER A 351 14.30 -13.10 -6.24
N ALA A 352 14.84 -12.43 -5.22
CA ALA A 352 14.03 -11.95 -4.09
C ALA A 352 13.26 -10.66 -4.40
N TRP A 353 13.63 -9.93 -5.45
CA TRP A 353 13.14 -8.61 -5.78
C TRP A 353 12.39 -8.57 -7.10
N ASN A 354 12.92 -9.26 -8.11
CA ASN A 354 12.47 -9.12 -9.48
C ASN A 354 11.39 -10.14 -9.84
N LEU A 355 10.55 -9.74 -10.79
CA LEU A 355 9.63 -10.59 -11.54
C LEU A 355 9.90 -10.30 -13.01
N GLU A 356 10.61 -11.22 -13.69
CA GLU A 356 10.95 -11.08 -15.09
C GLU A 356 9.69 -11.01 -15.97
N PHE A 357 9.78 -10.26 -17.06
CA PHE A 357 8.62 -10.07 -17.95
C PHE A 357 8.16 -11.36 -18.62
N ASP A 358 9.07 -12.29 -18.86
CA ASP A 358 8.86 -13.55 -19.55
C ASP A 358 8.14 -14.62 -18.72
N TYR A 359 7.86 -14.38 -17.41
CA TYR A 359 7.05 -15.30 -16.60
C TYR A 359 5.71 -15.64 -17.29
N ARG A 360 5.15 -14.70 -18.04
CA ARG A 360 3.89 -14.86 -18.78
C ARG A 360 3.96 -15.90 -19.89
N MET A 361 5.16 -16.26 -20.34
CA MET A 361 5.39 -17.26 -21.38
C MET A 361 5.41 -18.69 -20.82
N THR A 362 5.37 -18.84 -19.50
CA THR A 362 5.44 -20.14 -18.81
C THR A 362 4.19 -20.40 -17.94
N PRO A 363 2.97 -20.37 -18.51
CA PRO A 363 1.77 -20.65 -17.74
C PRO A 363 1.71 -22.12 -17.35
N TYR A 364 1.26 -22.39 -16.12
CA TYR A 364 0.82 -23.73 -15.73
C TYR A 364 -0.64 -23.91 -16.11
N PRO A 365 -1.04 -25.12 -16.57
CA PRO A 365 -2.45 -25.39 -16.79
C PRO A 365 -3.21 -25.28 -15.47
N LEU A 366 -4.24 -24.45 -15.46
CA LEU A 366 -5.14 -24.34 -14.32
C LEU A 366 -6.09 -25.54 -14.30
N LYS A 367 -6.36 -26.01 -13.09
CA LYS A 367 -7.51 -26.89 -12.87
C LYS A 367 -8.77 -26.02 -12.81
N THR A 368 -9.84 -26.54 -13.38
CA THR A 368 -11.18 -25.96 -13.23
C THR A 368 -11.64 -26.03 -11.78
N ALA A 369 -12.55 -25.17 -11.37
CA ALA A 369 -13.17 -25.23 -10.05
C ALA A 369 -13.85 -26.61 -9.86
N GLU A 370 -13.67 -27.20 -8.67
CA GLU A 370 -14.33 -28.47 -8.34
C GLU A 370 -15.82 -28.27 -8.07
N SER A 371 -16.20 -27.16 -7.47
CA SER A 371 -17.59 -26.73 -7.25
C SER A 371 -17.68 -25.20 -7.22
N VAL A 372 -18.86 -24.71 -7.60
CA VAL A 372 -19.28 -23.32 -7.41
C VAL A 372 -20.61 -23.36 -6.65
N GLU A 373 -20.61 -22.74 -5.46
CA GLU A 373 -21.76 -22.68 -4.57
C GLU A 373 -22.14 -21.22 -4.30
N VAL A 374 -23.45 -20.97 -4.06
CA VAL A 374 -24.01 -19.65 -3.72
C VAL A 374 -24.58 -19.68 -2.32
#